data_2e06ddeb969c52ed7b105f7155075370
#
_entry.id   2e06ddeb969c52ed7b105f7155075370
#
_cell.length_a   1.000
_cell.length_b   1.000
_cell.length_c   1.000
_cell.angle_alpha   90.00
_cell.angle_beta   90.00
_cell.angle_gamma   90.00
#
_symmetry.space_group_name_H-M   'P 1'
#
loop_
_entity.id
_entity.type
_entity.pdbx_description
1 polymer ?
#
loop_
_entity_poly.entity_id
_entity_poly.type
_entity_poly.pdbx_seq_one_letter_code
_entity_poly.pdbx_strand_id
1 'polypeptide(L)'
;MMINETRILNEFIELVSVPCPSKDEKAEADLLVQKLQAMGLEVKVDDAGRKIGGTTGNVWAFLPGNVEGAAGLFFEAHMDSVPPTTGTKVVRRDGVLYSDGTTTLGGDDKVGIAAVLEAVRAVQEQNIPHGDIQLCFTIAEEIGCLGVVNLDPKDIRADLGYCLDIGGAPGIVTNSAPRLFDIYFTVKGKSAHAGIEPEKGINAIMLAAKALTALPAYGRLDEETTLNIGQIEGGAATNIVAEQAKFVIDMRCMDPDKLERLKNETIRCIREVVEAGGGILEVDPVEGCPAVHVAEDHTAVLLAKQAADNLQLPFELTKTGGCSDGNFLCGYGLPCVLLATGMNKVHTTEECLRECDLYLSLIHISEPTRP
;
A
#
# COMPACT_ATOMS: atom_id res chain seq x y z
N MET A 1 -7.28 27.22 6.93
CA MET A 1 -8.60 26.59 6.67
C MET A 1 -9.24 26.21 7.99
N MET A 2 -10.55 26.43 8.16
CA MET A 2 -11.29 25.93 9.32
C MET A 2 -11.95 24.60 8.95
N ILE A 3 -11.75 23.60 9.77
CA ILE A 3 -12.33 22.26 9.64
C ILE A 3 -13.53 22.11 10.58
N ASN A 4 -14.42 21.19 10.25
CA ASN A 4 -15.52 20.82 11.13
C ASN A 4 -15.21 19.47 11.81
N GLU A 5 -14.60 19.54 13.02
CA GLU A 5 -14.20 18.37 13.79
C GLU A 5 -15.33 17.37 14.04
N THR A 6 -16.57 17.88 14.27
CA THR A 6 -17.73 17.00 14.46
C THR A 6 -18.09 16.28 13.17
N ARG A 7 -17.99 16.95 12.03
CA ARG A 7 -18.33 16.37 10.71
C ARG A 7 -17.34 15.28 10.34
N ILE A 8 -16.03 15.54 10.44
CA ILE A 8 -15.02 14.53 10.10
C ILE A 8 -15.09 13.32 11.04
N LEU A 9 -15.32 13.53 12.33
CA LEU A 9 -15.46 12.42 13.28
C LEU A 9 -16.68 11.54 12.92
N ASN A 10 -17.82 12.16 12.61
CA ASN A 10 -19.01 11.41 12.18
C ASN A 10 -18.81 10.72 10.85
N GLU A 11 -18.11 11.36 9.90
CA GLU A 11 -17.73 10.80 8.61
C GLU A 11 -16.88 9.53 8.82
N PHE A 12 -15.81 9.63 9.61
CA PHE A 12 -14.95 8.51 9.93
C PHE A 12 -15.73 7.35 10.57
N ILE A 13 -16.58 7.63 11.57
CA ILE A 13 -17.39 6.60 12.24
C ILE A 13 -18.35 5.93 11.24
N GLU A 14 -18.94 6.67 10.32
CA GLU A 14 -19.82 6.12 9.27
C GLU A 14 -19.05 5.18 8.35
N LEU A 15 -17.88 5.62 7.83
CA LEU A 15 -17.04 4.86 6.91
C LEU A 15 -16.57 3.54 7.55
N VAL A 16 -16.01 3.56 8.76
CA VAL A 16 -15.54 2.32 9.42
C VAL A 16 -16.68 1.38 9.84
N SER A 17 -17.91 1.87 9.87
CA SER A 17 -19.09 1.03 10.17
C SER A 17 -19.56 0.21 8.97
N VAL A 18 -19.10 0.53 7.76
CA VAL A 18 -19.39 -0.24 6.54
C VAL A 18 -18.39 -1.38 6.44
N PRO A 19 -18.80 -2.65 6.44
CA PRO A 19 -17.89 -3.76 6.18
C PRO A 19 -17.29 -3.65 4.77
N CYS A 20 -15.97 -3.62 4.69
CA CYS A 20 -15.27 -3.37 3.43
C CYS A 20 -14.00 -4.24 3.31
N PRO A 21 -14.12 -5.58 3.29
CA PRO A 21 -12.96 -6.43 3.04
C PRO A 21 -12.54 -6.36 1.57
N SER A 22 -11.26 -6.57 1.28
CA SER A 22 -10.72 -6.58 -0.08
C SER A 22 -11.55 -7.45 -1.04
N LYS A 23 -11.87 -6.92 -2.22
CA LYS A 23 -12.76 -7.45 -3.27
C LYS A 23 -14.26 -7.37 -2.97
N ASP A 24 -14.70 -6.87 -1.82
CA ASP A 24 -16.11 -6.66 -1.48
C ASP A 24 -16.36 -5.24 -0.94
N GLU A 25 -15.90 -4.24 -1.70
CA GLU A 25 -15.93 -2.82 -1.35
C GLU A 25 -17.19 -2.10 -1.87
N LYS A 26 -18.13 -2.81 -2.51
CA LYS A 26 -19.28 -2.20 -3.18
C LYS A 26 -20.10 -1.27 -2.29
N ALA A 27 -20.35 -1.65 -1.04
CA ALA A 27 -21.17 -0.83 -0.13
C ALA A 27 -20.47 0.49 0.21
N GLU A 28 -19.17 0.45 0.44
CA GLU A 28 -18.35 1.64 0.69
C GLU A 28 -18.27 2.53 -0.55
N ALA A 29 -18.00 1.94 -1.72
CA ALA A 29 -17.95 2.67 -2.98
C ALA A 29 -19.26 3.40 -3.28
N ASP A 30 -20.41 2.73 -3.07
CA ASP A 30 -21.73 3.36 -3.29
C ASP A 30 -21.97 4.53 -2.32
N LEU A 31 -21.55 4.40 -1.06
CA LEU A 31 -21.60 5.48 -0.07
C LEU A 31 -20.73 6.66 -0.50
N LEU A 32 -19.49 6.42 -0.93
CA LEU A 32 -18.58 7.46 -1.38
C LEU A 32 -19.08 8.16 -2.64
N VAL A 33 -19.60 7.40 -3.62
CA VAL A 33 -20.23 7.98 -4.82
C VAL A 33 -21.36 8.95 -4.45
N GLN A 34 -22.26 8.55 -3.53
CA GLN A 34 -23.36 9.41 -3.09
C GLN A 34 -22.84 10.70 -2.42
N LYS A 35 -21.84 10.58 -1.54
CA LYS A 35 -21.24 11.72 -0.84
C LYS A 35 -20.56 12.70 -1.79
N LEU A 36 -19.73 12.19 -2.70
CA LEU A 36 -19.00 12.99 -3.67
C LEU A 36 -19.95 13.70 -4.66
N GLN A 37 -21.02 13.03 -5.12
CA GLN A 37 -22.06 13.64 -5.95
C GLN A 37 -22.84 14.72 -5.18
N ALA A 38 -23.14 14.51 -3.90
CA ALA A 38 -23.80 15.52 -3.07
C ALA A 38 -22.92 16.76 -2.85
N MET A 39 -21.59 16.62 -2.94
CA MET A 39 -20.63 17.72 -2.92
C MET A 39 -20.49 18.41 -4.29
N GLY A 40 -21.18 17.94 -5.33
CA GLY A 40 -21.15 18.51 -6.68
C GLY A 40 -19.92 18.15 -7.51
N LEU A 41 -19.17 17.10 -7.13
CA LEU A 41 -18.03 16.65 -7.90
C LEU A 41 -18.47 15.80 -9.10
N GLU A 42 -17.63 15.78 -10.16
CA GLU A 42 -17.74 14.79 -11.21
C GLU A 42 -17.22 13.44 -10.66
N VAL A 43 -18.04 12.39 -10.71
CA VAL A 43 -17.72 11.09 -10.12
C VAL A 43 -17.76 9.97 -11.16
N LYS A 44 -16.77 9.10 -11.13
CA LYS A 44 -16.63 7.93 -12.00
C LYS A 44 -16.22 6.72 -11.14
N VAL A 45 -16.75 5.54 -11.45
CA VAL A 45 -16.23 4.25 -10.96
C VAL A 45 -15.61 3.52 -12.15
N ASP A 46 -14.37 3.09 -12.02
CA ASP A 46 -13.66 2.40 -13.10
C ASP A 46 -13.98 0.89 -13.16
N ASP A 47 -13.25 0.15 -13.98
CA ASP A 47 -13.48 -1.28 -14.17
C ASP A 47 -12.44 -2.19 -13.47
N ALA A 48 -11.60 -1.63 -12.59
CA ALA A 48 -10.54 -2.37 -11.90
C ALA A 48 -11.09 -3.61 -11.18
N GLY A 49 -12.21 -3.49 -10.48
CA GLY A 49 -12.83 -4.61 -9.77
C GLY A 49 -13.21 -5.78 -10.68
N ARG A 50 -13.67 -5.50 -11.91
CA ARG A 50 -13.99 -6.56 -12.88
C ARG A 50 -12.75 -7.37 -13.26
N LYS A 51 -11.58 -6.72 -13.35
CA LYS A 51 -10.32 -7.37 -13.72
C LYS A 51 -9.80 -8.31 -12.62
N ILE A 52 -10.11 -8.02 -11.36
CA ILE A 52 -9.65 -8.79 -10.19
C ILE A 52 -10.72 -9.71 -9.59
N GLY A 53 -11.94 -9.71 -10.14
CA GLY A 53 -13.07 -10.45 -9.58
C GLY A 53 -13.63 -9.83 -8.30
N GLY A 54 -13.55 -8.51 -8.15
CA GLY A 54 -14.13 -7.72 -7.07
C GLY A 54 -15.54 -7.24 -7.39
N THR A 55 -16.21 -6.65 -6.40
CA THR A 55 -17.62 -6.22 -6.48
C THR A 55 -17.80 -4.79 -7.00
N THR A 56 -16.73 -3.97 -7.04
CA THR A 56 -16.72 -2.59 -7.54
C THR A 56 -15.36 -2.25 -8.13
N GLY A 57 -15.20 -1.06 -8.74
CA GLY A 57 -13.93 -0.47 -9.17
C GLY A 57 -13.47 0.65 -8.23
N ASN A 58 -12.34 1.29 -8.57
CA ASN A 58 -11.88 2.48 -7.87
C ASN A 58 -12.88 3.63 -8.07
N VAL A 59 -13.10 4.41 -7.03
CA VAL A 59 -13.99 5.58 -7.06
C VAL A 59 -13.16 6.82 -7.33
N TRP A 60 -13.43 7.49 -8.44
CA TRP A 60 -12.77 8.71 -8.86
C TRP A 60 -13.66 9.91 -8.68
N ALA A 61 -13.10 11.04 -8.24
CA ALA A 61 -13.82 12.30 -8.24
C ALA A 61 -12.92 13.44 -8.70
N PHE A 62 -13.54 14.49 -9.24
CA PHE A 62 -12.85 15.62 -9.79
C PHE A 62 -13.54 16.93 -9.39
N LEU A 63 -12.75 17.86 -8.84
CA LEU A 63 -13.13 19.24 -8.55
C LEU A 63 -12.28 20.17 -9.43
N PRO A 64 -12.87 20.88 -10.41
CA PRO A 64 -12.15 21.84 -11.23
C PRO A 64 -11.52 22.95 -10.40
N GLY A 65 -10.30 23.33 -10.73
CA GLY A 65 -9.61 24.43 -10.10
C GLY A 65 -10.27 25.78 -10.36
N ASN A 66 -10.07 26.71 -9.44
CA ASN A 66 -10.55 28.09 -9.54
C ASN A 66 -9.40 29.10 -9.76
N VAL A 67 -8.16 28.62 -9.88
CA VAL A 67 -6.94 29.41 -10.18
C VAL A 67 -6.26 28.87 -11.43
N GLU A 68 -6.18 29.70 -12.47
CA GLU A 68 -5.51 29.34 -13.72
C GLU A 68 -3.99 29.15 -13.50
N GLY A 69 -3.44 28.04 -14.00
CA GLY A 69 -2.01 27.72 -13.91
C GLY A 69 -1.54 27.22 -12.55
N ALA A 70 -2.45 27.04 -11.58
CA ALA A 70 -2.10 26.34 -10.34
C ALA A 70 -1.94 24.83 -10.58
N ALA A 71 -1.02 24.21 -9.86
CA ALA A 71 -0.76 22.77 -9.98
C ALA A 71 -2.00 21.94 -9.65
N GLY A 72 -2.25 20.91 -10.44
CA GLY A 72 -3.26 19.89 -10.16
C GLY A 72 -2.79 18.92 -9.10
N LEU A 73 -3.66 18.60 -8.15
CA LEU A 73 -3.36 17.72 -7.02
C LEU A 73 -4.16 16.43 -7.11
N PHE A 74 -3.49 15.33 -6.80
CA PHE A 74 -4.09 14.01 -6.68
C PHE A 74 -4.07 13.55 -5.22
N PHE A 75 -5.21 13.11 -4.71
CA PHE A 75 -5.30 12.51 -3.37
C PHE A 75 -5.82 11.09 -3.50
N GLU A 76 -5.10 10.19 -2.86
CA GLU A 76 -5.42 8.77 -2.86
C GLU A 76 -5.53 8.25 -1.43
N ALA A 77 -6.49 7.34 -1.22
CA ALA A 77 -6.70 6.53 -0.03
C ALA A 77 -7.44 5.25 -0.43
N HIS A 78 -7.17 4.13 0.24
CA HIS A 78 -7.85 2.89 -0.11
C HIS A 78 -9.14 2.64 0.67
N MET A 79 -10.10 1.94 0.04
CA MET A 79 -11.41 1.65 0.64
C MET A 79 -11.43 0.38 1.47
N ASP A 80 -10.67 -0.63 1.11
CA ASP A 80 -10.70 -1.92 1.80
C ASP A 80 -10.00 -1.87 3.16
N SER A 81 -10.28 -2.83 4.00
CA SER A 81 -9.66 -2.98 5.32
C SER A 81 -9.44 -4.46 5.64
N VAL A 82 -8.38 -4.73 6.39
CA VAL A 82 -8.03 -6.09 6.84
C VAL A 82 -9.12 -6.66 7.75
N PRO A 83 -9.65 -7.88 7.46
CA PRO A 83 -10.63 -8.54 8.31
C PRO A 83 -10.09 -8.84 9.73
N PRO A 84 -11.00 -8.90 10.74
CA PRO A 84 -12.47 -8.85 10.65
C PRO A 84 -13.03 -7.44 10.63
N THR A 85 -13.95 -7.12 9.68
CA THR A 85 -14.53 -5.79 9.48
C THR A 85 -16.04 -5.72 9.71
N THR A 86 -16.70 -6.87 9.91
CA THR A 86 -18.17 -6.91 10.01
C THR A 86 -18.65 -6.51 11.39
N GLY A 87 -19.46 -5.45 11.44
CA GLY A 87 -20.08 -4.96 12.67
C GLY A 87 -19.15 -4.14 13.55
N THR A 88 -18.17 -3.48 12.97
CA THR A 88 -17.25 -2.56 13.67
C THR A 88 -18.02 -1.54 14.50
N LYS A 89 -17.71 -1.46 15.77
CA LYS A 89 -18.26 -0.50 16.73
C LYS A 89 -17.13 0.38 17.24
N VAL A 90 -17.20 1.65 16.93
CA VAL A 90 -16.21 2.62 17.41
C VAL A 90 -16.43 2.90 18.89
N VAL A 91 -15.39 2.68 19.68
CA VAL A 91 -15.35 2.99 21.12
C VAL A 91 -14.41 4.19 21.32
N ARG A 92 -14.98 5.26 21.85
CA ARG A 92 -14.24 6.49 22.16
C ARG A 92 -13.79 6.48 23.64
N ARG A 93 -12.48 6.57 23.88
CA ARG A 93 -11.91 6.58 25.24
C ARG A 93 -10.72 7.53 25.29
N ASP A 94 -10.78 8.52 26.18
CA ASP A 94 -9.70 9.46 26.43
C ASP A 94 -9.14 10.16 25.18
N GLY A 95 -10.03 10.52 24.22
CA GLY A 95 -9.65 11.18 22.98
C GLY A 95 -9.00 10.25 21.95
N VAL A 96 -9.16 8.93 22.13
CA VAL A 96 -8.69 7.89 21.21
C VAL A 96 -9.87 7.03 20.75
N LEU A 97 -9.90 6.73 19.46
CA LEU A 97 -10.87 5.85 18.81
C LEU A 97 -10.29 4.45 18.71
N TYR A 98 -11.08 3.45 19.07
CA TYR A 98 -10.80 2.01 19.01
C TYR A 98 -12.00 1.29 18.39
N SER A 99 -11.82 0.05 17.97
CA SER A 99 -12.94 -0.89 17.86
C SER A 99 -13.34 -1.42 19.26
N ASP A 100 -14.42 -2.18 19.34
CA ASP A 100 -14.78 -2.88 20.58
C ASP A 100 -13.88 -4.11 20.88
N GLY A 101 -12.85 -4.34 20.05
CA GLY A 101 -11.90 -5.45 20.14
C GLY A 101 -12.35 -6.71 19.39
N THR A 102 -13.54 -6.71 18.78
CA THR A 102 -14.02 -7.84 17.96
C THR A 102 -13.65 -7.72 16.48
N THR A 103 -13.33 -6.50 16.03
CA THR A 103 -12.92 -6.19 14.65
C THR A 103 -11.64 -5.34 14.66
N THR A 104 -11.00 -5.16 13.50
CA THR A 104 -10.11 -4.01 13.27
C THR A 104 -10.94 -2.72 13.41
N LEU A 105 -10.29 -1.59 13.65
CA LEU A 105 -10.97 -0.29 13.61
C LEU A 105 -11.29 0.10 12.16
N GLY A 106 -10.41 -0.27 11.23
CA GLY A 106 -10.49 0.14 9.81
C GLY A 106 -10.09 1.60 9.62
N GLY A 107 -9.25 2.12 10.51
CA GLY A 107 -8.62 3.44 10.36
C GLY A 107 -7.74 3.48 9.11
N ASP A 108 -7.09 2.38 8.84
CA ASP A 108 -6.37 2.04 7.62
C ASP A 108 -7.36 1.64 6.52
N ASP A 109 -7.60 2.46 5.50
CA ASP A 109 -7.23 3.88 5.33
C ASP A 109 -8.47 4.81 5.30
N LYS A 110 -9.51 4.49 6.10
CA LYS A 110 -10.71 5.34 6.22
C LYS A 110 -10.40 6.72 6.81
N VAL A 111 -9.27 6.85 7.52
CA VAL A 111 -8.78 8.15 8.01
C VAL A 111 -8.44 9.04 6.83
N GLY A 112 -7.71 8.52 5.86
CA GLY A 112 -7.36 9.22 4.63
C GLY A 112 -8.62 9.64 3.85
N ILE A 113 -9.58 8.72 3.69
CA ILE A 113 -10.86 9.04 3.02
C ILE A 113 -11.59 10.16 3.74
N ALA A 114 -11.80 10.07 5.05
CA ALA A 114 -12.50 11.08 5.84
C ALA A 114 -11.80 12.45 5.77
N ALA A 115 -10.47 12.44 5.82
CA ALA A 115 -9.64 13.62 5.68
C ALA A 115 -9.87 14.31 4.32
N VAL A 116 -9.75 13.57 3.24
CA VAL A 116 -9.92 14.10 1.88
C VAL A 116 -11.31 14.66 1.68
N LEU A 117 -12.37 13.97 2.12
CA LEU A 117 -13.75 14.45 2.00
C LEU A 117 -13.97 15.77 2.75
N GLU A 118 -13.48 15.88 3.99
CA GLU A 118 -13.61 17.11 4.77
C GLU A 118 -12.80 18.27 4.17
N ALA A 119 -11.59 17.99 3.67
CA ALA A 119 -10.76 19.00 3.04
C ALA A 119 -11.42 19.60 1.80
N VAL A 120 -11.98 18.76 0.92
CA VAL A 120 -12.70 19.24 -0.27
C VAL A 120 -13.91 20.08 0.13
N ARG A 121 -14.70 19.67 1.15
CA ARG A 121 -15.80 20.49 1.67
C ARG A 121 -15.32 21.84 2.18
N ALA A 122 -14.23 21.85 2.96
CA ALA A 122 -13.69 23.08 3.51
C ALA A 122 -13.15 24.02 2.41
N VAL A 123 -12.53 23.48 1.36
CA VAL A 123 -12.10 24.24 0.17
C VAL A 123 -13.30 24.90 -0.49
N GLN A 124 -14.40 24.18 -0.71
CA GLN A 124 -15.61 24.70 -1.33
C GLN A 124 -16.33 25.73 -0.42
N GLU A 125 -16.57 25.40 0.85
CA GLU A 125 -17.30 26.25 1.81
C GLU A 125 -16.58 27.57 2.08
N GLN A 126 -15.24 27.58 2.07
CA GLN A 126 -14.43 28.76 2.33
C GLN A 126 -13.92 29.43 1.05
N ASN A 127 -14.32 28.91 -0.12
CA ASN A 127 -13.90 29.41 -1.44
C ASN A 127 -12.37 29.60 -1.53
N ILE A 128 -11.61 28.57 -1.10
CA ILE A 128 -10.16 28.62 -1.08
C ILE A 128 -9.63 28.56 -2.52
N PRO A 129 -8.66 29.41 -2.92
CA PRO A 129 -8.02 29.31 -4.22
C PRO A 129 -7.29 27.95 -4.38
N HIS A 130 -7.54 27.23 -5.48
CA HIS A 130 -6.92 25.93 -5.74
C HIS A 130 -6.81 25.62 -7.24
N GLY A 131 -5.84 24.78 -7.61
CA GLY A 131 -5.77 24.10 -8.89
C GLY A 131 -6.81 22.97 -8.98
N ASP A 132 -6.73 22.16 -10.02
CA ASP A 132 -7.56 20.96 -10.13
C ASP A 132 -7.30 20.02 -8.96
N ILE A 133 -8.36 19.45 -8.37
CA ILE A 133 -8.26 18.43 -7.34
C ILE A 133 -8.88 17.14 -7.86
N GLN A 134 -8.08 16.09 -7.92
CA GLN A 134 -8.48 14.76 -8.33
C GLN A 134 -8.38 13.80 -7.15
N LEU A 135 -9.43 13.01 -6.94
CA LEU A 135 -9.50 12.00 -5.88
C LEU A 135 -9.58 10.61 -6.51
N CYS A 136 -8.90 9.66 -5.91
CA CYS A 136 -9.05 8.24 -6.23
C CYS A 136 -9.14 7.44 -4.93
N PHE A 137 -10.26 6.79 -4.69
CA PHE A 137 -10.41 5.83 -3.61
C PHE A 137 -10.30 4.44 -4.19
N THR A 138 -9.22 3.74 -3.86
CA THR A 138 -8.84 2.47 -4.47
C THR A 138 -9.47 1.27 -3.78
N ILE A 139 -9.48 0.13 -4.47
CA ILE A 139 -9.94 -1.17 -3.98
C ILE A 139 -8.77 -2.13 -3.81
N ALA A 140 -8.91 -3.10 -2.90
CA ALA A 140 -8.00 -4.24 -2.76
C ALA A 140 -6.51 -3.85 -2.64
N GLU A 141 -6.22 -2.79 -1.91
CA GLU A 141 -4.86 -2.36 -1.57
C GLU A 141 -4.19 -3.43 -0.71
N GLU A 142 -4.86 -3.87 0.36
CA GLU A 142 -4.41 -4.78 1.41
C GLU A 142 -4.00 -6.19 0.93
N ILE A 143 -4.31 -6.50 -0.31
CA ILE A 143 -3.95 -7.78 -0.95
C ILE A 143 -3.05 -7.59 -2.18
N GLY A 144 -2.28 -6.48 -2.19
CA GLY A 144 -1.26 -6.18 -3.19
C GLY A 144 -1.59 -5.05 -4.15
N CYS A 145 -2.24 -3.98 -3.66
CA CYS A 145 -2.51 -2.74 -4.40
C CYS A 145 -3.26 -2.98 -5.72
N LEU A 146 -4.18 -3.98 -5.74
CA LEU A 146 -4.79 -4.45 -6.99
C LEU A 146 -5.67 -3.38 -7.65
N GLY A 147 -6.21 -2.43 -6.89
CA GLY A 147 -6.98 -1.31 -7.42
C GLY A 147 -6.13 -0.39 -8.29
N VAL A 148 -5.04 0.10 -7.75
CA VAL A 148 -4.13 1.00 -8.47
C VAL A 148 -3.40 0.30 -9.61
N VAL A 149 -3.03 -0.99 -9.46
CA VAL A 149 -2.41 -1.80 -10.53
C VAL A 149 -3.31 -1.90 -11.77
N ASN A 150 -4.61 -1.87 -11.57
CA ASN A 150 -5.60 -2.07 -12.63
C ASN A 150 -6.29 -0.78 -13.13
N LEU A 151 -5.94 0.39 -12.60
CA LEU A 151 -6.41 1.67 -13.15
C LEU A 151 -5.81 1.95 -14.53
N ASP A 152 -6.39 2.89 -15.28
CA ASP A 152 -5.75 3.43 -16.50
C ASP A 152 -4.94 4.68 -16.12
N PRO A 153 -3.61 4.68 -16.25
CA PRO A 153 -2.79 5.87 -15.92
C PRO A 153 -3.17 7.14 -16.69
N LYS A 154 -3.88 7.01 -17.82
CA LYS A 154 -4.39 8.16 -18.58
C LYS A 154 -5.51 8.92 -17.87
N ASP A 155 -6.17 8.29 -16.90
CA ASP A 155 -7.18 8.94 -16.07
C ASP A 155 -6.55 9.90 -15.05
N ILE A 156 -5.24 9.78 -14.78
CA ILE A 156 -4.48 10.70 -13.90
C ILE A 156 -4.23 12.00 -14.67
N ARG A 157 -4.75 13.11 -14.14
CA ARG A 157 -4.66 14.45 -14.76
C ARG A 157 -3.85 15.44 -13.92
N ALA A 158 -3.51 15.05 -12.69
CA ALA A 158 -2.82 15.90 -11.73
C ALA A 158 -1.30 15.95 -11.99
N ASP A 159 -0.65 16.99 -11.47
CA ASP A 159 0.79 17.21 -11.59
C ASP A 159 1.59 16.54 -10.47
N LEU A 160 0.98 16.36 -9.29
CA LEU A 160 1.59 15.74 -8.12
C LEU A 160 0.54 15.07 -7.22
N GLY A 161 0.96 14.07 -6.45
CA GLY A 161 0.08 13.22 -5.66
C GLY A 161 0.44 13.14 -4.17
N TYR A 162 -0.59 12.81 -3.40
CA TYR A 162 -0.53 12.48 -1.98
C TYR A 162 -1.33 11.22 -1.73
N CYS A 163 -0.67 10.18 -1.20
CA CYS A 163 -1.29 8.94 -0.74
C CYS A 163 -1.37 9.03 0.80
N LEU A 164 -2.55 8.84 1.38
CA LEU A 164 -2.79 9.08 2.81
C LEU A 164 -2.65 7.80 3.63
N ASP A 165 -1.79 6.90 3.21
CA ASP A 165 -1.66 5.53 3.72
C ASP A 165 -0.32 5.30 4.42
N ILE A 166 -0.05 6.07 5.49
CA ILE A 166 1.10 5.85 6.38
C ILE A 166 0.70 6.03 7.83
N GLY A 167 1.11 5.10 8.67
CA GLY A 167 1.01 5.22 10.12
C GLY A 167 1.92 6.32 10.68
N GLY A 168 1.60 6.78 11.88
CA GLY A 168 2.36 7.83 12.56
C GLY A 168 1.64 9.18 12.63
N ALA A 169 2.22 10.13 13.34
CA ALA A 169 1.59 11.44 13.58
C ALA A 169 1.51 12.27 12.29
N PRO A 170 0.43 13.07 12.08
CA PRO A 170 0.39 14.08 11.03
C PRO A 170 1.60 15.01 11.08
N GLY A 171 2.17 15.30 9.90
CA GLY A 171 3.45 16.01 9.75
C GLY A 171 4.62 15.10 9.35
N ILE A 172 4.48 13.79 9.50
CA ILE A 172 5.40 12.81 8.91
C ILE A 172 5.03 12.63 7.43
N VAL A 173 6.03 12.78 6.57
CA VAL A 173 5.92 12.65 5.12
C VAL A 173 6.94 11.63 4.65
N THR A 174 6.52 10.63 3.91
CA THR A 174 7.41 9.63 3.32
C THR A 174 7.61 9.91 1.85
N ASN A 175 8.84 10.18 1.45
CA ASN A 175 9.22 10.47 0.06
C ASN A 175 10.02 9.36 -0.61
N SER A 176 10.28 8.26 0.10
CA SER A 176 11.03 7.13 -0.42
C SER A 176 10.47 5.81 0.10
N ALA A 177 10.21 4.87 -0.82
CA ALA A 177 9.80 3.51 -0.53
C ALA A 177 10.52 2.54 -1.49
N PRO A 178 10.78 1.29 -1.09
CA PRO A 178 11.57 0.37 -1.90
C PRO A 178 10.80 -0.14 -3.12
N ARG A 179 11.55 -0.53 -4.16
CA ARG A 179 11.08 -1.51 -5.13
C ARG A 179 11.07 -2.89 -4.50
N LEU A 180 10.09 -3.71 -4.86
CA LEU A 180 9.89 -5.04 -4.31
C LEU A 180 9.79 -6.08 -5.42
N PHE A 181 10.43 -7.24 -5.20
CA PHE A 181 10.18 -8.48 -5.94
C PHE A 181 9.80 -9.61 -5.00
N ASP A 182 8.76 -10.35 -5.36
CA ASP A 182 8.52 -11.71 -4.89
C ASP A 182 9.03 -12.70 -5.92
N ILE A 183 10.00 -13.54 -5.53
CA ILE A 183 10.60 -14.50 -6.44
C ILE A 183 10.16 -15.91 -6.02
N TYR A 184 9.38 -16.53 -6.90
CA TYR A 184 8.88 -17.89 -6.71
C TYR A 184 9.87 -18.89 -7.31
N PHE A 185 10.34 -19.82 -6.48
CA PHE A 185 11.24 -20.86 -6.88
C PHE A 185 10.57 -22.22 -6.80
N THR A 186 10.70 -23.03 -7.86
CA THR A 186 10.29 -24.44 -7.85
C THR A 186 11.52 -25.30 -8.16
N VAL A 187 11.94 -26.07 -7.16
CA VAL A 187 13.02 -27.06 -7.30
C VAL A 187 12.39 -28.39 -7.66
N LYS A 188 12.80 -28.96 -8.79
CA LYS A 188 12.41 -30.31 -9.24
C LYS A 188 13.56 -31.29 -9.06
N GLY A 189 13.26 -32.35 -8.39
CA GLY A 189 14.12 -33.48 -8.19
C GLY A 189 13.60 -34.72 -8.94
N LYS A 190 13.74 -35.91 -8.30
CA LYS A 190 13.26 -37.18 -8.84
C LYS A 190 12.74 -38.05 -7.71
N SER A 191 11.52 -38.54 -7.82
CA SER A 191 10.97 -39.47 -6.83
C SER A 191 11.62 -40.85 -6.87
N ALA A 192 11.68 -41.51 -5.72
CA ALA A 192 12.07 -42.89 -5.53
C ALA A 192 11.47 -43.42 -4.24
N HIS A 193 11.40 -44.74 -4.04
CA HIS A 193 10.97 -45.32 -2.79
C HIS A 193 12.01 -45.12 -1.69
N ALA A 194 11.71 -44.38 -0.63
CA ALA A 194 12.68 -43.94 0.35
C ALA A 194 13.37 -45.09 1.13
N GLY A 195 12.72 -46.26 1.25
CA GLY A 195 13.25 -47.43 1.97
C GLY A 195 13.83 -48.54 1.06
N ILE A 196 13.60 -48.48 -0.27
CA ILE A 196 14.04 -49.54 -1.19
C ILE A 196 15.20 -49.07 -2.08
N GLU A 197 15.09 -47.90 -2.70
CA GLU A 197 16.08 -47.41 -3.67
C GLU A 197 16.22 -45.87 -3.61
N PRO A 198 16.47 -45.29 -2.42
CA PRO A 198 16.57 -43.84 -2.27
C PRO A 198 17.63 -43.20 -3.13
N GLU A 199 18.71 -43.97 -3.47
CA GLU A 199 19.83 -43.54 -4.32
C GLU A 199 19.43 -43.27 -5.78
N LYS A 200 18.29 -43.79 -6.23
CA LYS A 200 17.73 -43.48 -7.56
C LYS A 200 16.96 -42.17 -7.61
N GLY A 201 16.66 -41.60 -6.44
CA GLY A 201 15.94 -40.34 -6.27
C GLY A 201 16.89 -39.15 -6.22
N ILE A 202 16.31 -37.95 -6.42
CA ILE A 202 16.94 -36.65 -6.19
C ILE A 202 15.99 -35.87 -5.29
N ASN A 203 16.39 -35.62 -4.04
CA ASN A 203 15.53 -35.01 -3.05
C ASN A 203 15.48 -33.51 -3.21
N ALA A 204 14.35 -32.99 -3.71
CA ALA A 204 14.14 -31.56 -3.97
C ALA A 204 14.17 -30.72 -2.68
N ILE A 205 13.68 -31.25 -1.54
CA ILE A 205 13.71 -30.54 -0.25
C ILE A 205 15.17 -30.33 0.17
N MET A 206 16.01 -31.33 0.04
CA MET A 206 17.42 -31.21 0.39
C MET A 206 18.19 -30.29 -0.55
N LEU A 207 17.81 -30.24 -1.83
CA LEU A 207 18.39 -29.28 -2.78
C LEU A 207 17.97 -27.84 -2.43
N ALA A 208 16.69 -27.62 -2.15
CA ALA A 208 16.17 -26.30 -1.71
C ALA A 208 16.88 -25.83 -0.43
N ALA A 209 16.99 -26.70 0.59
CA ALA A 209 17.69 -26.38 1.83
C ALA A 209 19.17 -26.00 1.61
N LYS A 210 19.88 -26.76 0.77
CA LYS A 210 21.28 -26.45 0.41
C LYS A 210 21.38 -25.11 -0.34
N ALA A 211 20.48 -24.86 -1.28
CA ALA A 211 20.49 -23.63 -2.05
C ALA A 211 20.22 -22.40 -1.16
N LEU A 212 19.25 -22.49 -0.24
CA LEU A 212 18.96 -21.41 0.71
C LEU A 212 20.12 -21.17 1.68
N THR A 213 20.78 -22.22 2.17
CA THR A 213 21.94 -22.09 3.07
C THR A 213 23.22 -21.64 2.36
N ALA A 214 23.26 -21.70 1.03
CA ALA A 214 24.38 -21.20 0.22
C ALA A 214 24.27 -19.70 -0.08
N LEU A 215 23.10 -19.07 0.20
CA LEU A 215 22.96 -17.62 0.06
C LEU A 215 23.92 -16.91 1.02
N PRO A 216 24.66 -15.88 0.56
CA PRO A 216 25.67 -15.19 1.38
C PRO A 216 25.09 -14.45 2.57
N ALA A 217 23.84 -13.97 2.46
CA ALA A 217 23.13 -13.27 3.52
C ALA A 217 21.62 -13.31 3.29
N TYR A 218 20.85 -13.10 4.36
CA TYR A 218 19.39 -12.89 4.37
C TYR A 218 18.99 -11.98 5.54
N GLY A 219 17.76 -11.52 5.56
CA GLY A 219 17.28 -10.53 6.50
C GLY A 219 17.62 -9.12 6.02
N ARG A 220 18.09 -8.25 6.92
CA ARG A 220 18.53 -6.90 6.55
C ARG A 220 19.99 -6.97 6.07
N LEU A 221 20.20 -6.71 4.79
CA LEU A 221 21.52 -6.76 4.16
C LEU A 221 22.31 -5.46 4.38
N ASP A 222 21.60 -4.34 4.39
CA ASP A 222 22.09 -2.98 4.70
C ASP A 222 20.89 -2.06 5.03
N GLU A 223 21.14 -0.75 5.18
CA GLU A 223 20.10 0.22 5.59
C GLU A 223 18.89 0.27 4.64
N GLU A 224 19.10 -0.03 3.36
CA GLU A 224 18.09 0.14 2.31
C GLU A 224 17.63 -1.18 1.67
N THR A 225 18.23 -2.33 2.07
CA THR A 225 18.04 -3.61 1.38
C THR A 225 17.63 -4.72 2.34
N THR A 226 16.58 -5.45 1.99
CA THR A 226 16.16 -6.67 2.69
C THR A 226 15.99 -7.84 1.72
N LEU A 227 16.26 -9.07 2.21
CA LEU A 227 15.97 -10.33 1.55
C LEU A 227 15.37 -11.26 2.59
N ASN A 228 14.16 -11.72 2.37
CA ASN A 228 13.45 -12.61 3.29
C ASN A 228 12.98 -13.88 2.59
N ILE A 229 13.24 -15.04 3.21
CA ILE A 229 12.69 -16.32 2.78
C ILE A 229 11.35 -16.46 3.53
N GLY A 230 10.25 -16.07 2.88
CA GLY A 230 8.94 -15.96 3.53
C GLY A 230 8.16 -17.27 3.59
N GLN A 231 8.36 -18.16 2.60
CA GLN A 231 7.61 -19.41 2.48
C GLN A 231 8.52 -20.54 1.99
N ILE A 232 8.26 -21.75 2.47
CA ILE A 232 8.86 -22.98 1.97
C ILE A 232 7.91 -24.17 2.16
N GLU A 233 7.75 -24.98 1.10
CA GLU A 233 6.96 -26.21 1.13
C GLU A 233 7.63 -27.30 0.28
N GLY A 234 7.35 -28.59 0.54
CA GLY A 234 7.88 -29.65 -0.31
C GLY A 234 7.53 -31.08 0.14
N GLY A 235 7.66 -32.00 -0.80
CA GLY A 235 7.37 -33.40 -0.62
C GLY A 235 5.88 -33.75 -0.63
N ALA A 236 5.55 -35.02 -0.89
CA ALA A 236 4.17 -35.53 -0.94
C ALA A 236 3.89 -36.54 0.16
N ALA A 237 4.88 -37.39 0.52
CA ALA A 237 4.74 -38.43 1.54
C ALA A 237 6.12 -38.81 2.13
N THR A 238 6.12 -39.33 3.38
CA THR A 238 7.34 -39.65 4.13
C THR A 238 8.11 -40.80 3.58
N ASN A 239 7.49 -41.70 2.82
CA ASN A 239 8.09 -42.87 2.22
C ASN A 239 8.50 -42.68 0.74
N ILE A 240 8.45 -41.46 0.24
CA ILE A 240 8.85 -41.08 -1.14
C ILE A 240 9.94 -40.01 -1.04
N VAL A 241 11.03 -40.16 -1.82
CA VAL A 241 12.01 -39.09 -2.02
C VAL A 241 11.29 -37.90 -2.67
N ALA A 242 11.36 -36.73 -2.05
CA ALA A 242 10.62 -35.53 -2.50
C ALA A 242 11.07 -35.10 -3.90
N GLU A 243 10.15 -35.13 -4.86
CA GLU A 243 10.42 -34.71 -6.25
C GLU A 243 10.21 -33.22 -6.49
N GLN A 244 9.58 -32.52 -5.55
CA GLN A 244 9.34 -31.07 -5.66
C GLN A 244 9.49 -30.41 -4.29
N ALA A 245 10.08 -29.21 -4.32
CA ALA A 245 10.02 -28.23 -3.23
C ALA A 245 9.85 -26.83 -3.84
N LYS A 246 9.14 -25.97 -3.11
CA LYS A 246 8.90 -24.57 -3.51
C LYS A 246 9.28 -23.65 -2.37
N PHE A 247 9.73 -22.46 -2.68
CA PHE A 247 9.94 -21.39 -1.72
C PHE A 247 9.79 -20.02 -2.39
N VAL A 248 9.53 -18.99 -1.58
CA VAL A 248 9.37 -17.62 -2.04
C VAL A 248 10.35 -16.72 -1.29
N ILE A 249 11.01 -15.85 -2.02
CA ILE A 249 11.93 -14.83 -1.49
C ILE A 249 11.33 -13.45 -1.79
N ASP A 250 11.03 -12.67 -0.74
CA ASP A 250 10.73 -11.23 -0.80
C ASP A 250 12.06 -10.47 -0.80
N MET A 251 12.24 -9.58 -1.77
CA MET A 251 13.42 -8.74 -1.89
C MET A 251 13.01 -7.28 -2.06
N ARG A 252 13.58 -6.41 -1.23
CA ARG A 252 13.29 -4.96 -1.25
C ARG A 252 14.56 -4.15 -1.27
N CYS A 253 14.59 -3.07 -2.07
CA CYS A 253 15.68 -2.11 -2.07
C CYS A 253 15.21 -0.73 -2.54
N MET A 254 15.73 0.35 -1.92
CA MET A 254 15.48 1.73 -2.34
C MET A 254 16.12 2.04 -3.70
N ASP A 255 17.26 1.40 -4.03
CA ASP A 255 17.93 1.49 -5.32
C ASP A 255 17.43 0.36 -6.25
N PRO A 256 16.64 0.69 -7.31
CA PRO A 256 16.11 -0.30 -8.24
C PRO A 256 17.19 -1.10 -8.99
N ASP A 257 18.31 -0.47 -9.33
CA ASP A 257 19.40 -1.13 -10.06
C ASP A 257 20.17 -2.09 -9.16
N LYS A 258 20.35 -1.75 -7.89
CA LYS A 258 20.92 -2.64 -6.88
C LYS A 258 20.02 -3.84 -6.63
N LEU A 259 18.70 -3.64 -6.56
CA LEU A 259 17.74 -4.72 -6.41
C LEU A 259 17.80 -5.70 -7.59
N GLU A 260 17.88 -5.16 -8.80
CA GLU A 260 17.97 -5.98 -10.02
C GLU A 260 19.25 -6.85 -10.03
N ARG A 261 20.39 -6.27 -9.61
CA ARG A 261 21.64 -7.02 -9.44
C ARG A 261 21.51 -8.10 -8.38
N LEU A 262 20.98 -7.79 -7.21
CA LEU A 262 20.76 -8.73 -6.10
C LEU A 262 19.85 -9.89 -6.51
N LYS A 263 18.75 -9.60 -7.23
CA LYS A 263 17.84 -10.60 -7.80
C LYS A 263 18.58 -11.59 -8.68
N ASN A 264 19.37 -11.07 -9.63
CA ASN A 264 20.09 -11.91 -10.59
C ASN A 264 21.17 -12.76 -9.91
N GLU A 265 21.90 -12.20 -8.93
CA GLU A 265 22.89 -12.93 -8.15
C GLU A 265 22.27 -14.04 -7.29
N THR A 266 21.12 -13.75 -6.65
CA THR A 266 20.37 -14.73 -5.86
C THR A 266 19.89 -15.88 -6.72
N ILE A 267 19.26 -15.59 -7.87
CA ILE A 267 18.79 -16.62 -8.81
C ILE A 267 19.97 -17.49 -9.29
N ARG A 268 21.10 -16.87 -9.63
CA ARG A 268 22.30 -17.59 -10.07
C ARG A 268 22.83 -18.53 -8.98
N CYS A 269 22.99 -18.03 -7.75
CA CYS A 269 23.47 -18.82 -6.62
C CYS A 269 22.59 -20.05 -6.37
N ILE A 270 21.27 -19.86 -6.33
CA ILE A 270 20.31 -20.95 -6.12
C ILE A 270 20.37 -21.96 -7.26
N ARG A 271 20.45 -21.50 -8.50
CA ARG A 271 20.53 -22.33 -9.70
C ARG A 271 21.76 -23.22 -9.70
N GLU A 272 22.93 -22.66 -9.44
CA GLU A 272 24.20 -23.40 -9.40
C GLU A 272 24.14 -24.56 -8.40
N VAL A 273 23.58 -24.36 -7.23
CA VAL A 273 23.43 -25.39 -6.19
C VAL A 273 22.45 -26.50 -6.60
N VAL A 274 21.28 -26.10 -7.13
CA VAL A 274 20.25 -27.05 -7.54
C VAL A 274 20.72 -27.93 -8.70
N GLU A 275 21.30 -27.31 -9.73
CA GLU A 275 21.79 -28.01 -10.92
C GLU A 275 23.00 -28.91 -10.60
N ALA A 276 23.93 -28.46 -9.74
CA ALA A 276 25.04 -29.29 -9.26
C ALA A 276 24.56 -30.53 -8.51
N GLY A 277 23.40 -30.47 -7.86
CA GLY A 277 22.75 -31.60 -7.20
C GLY A 277 21.88 -32.46 -8.13
N GLY A 278 21.89 -32.21 -9.44
CA GLY A 278 21.13 -32.96 -10.45
C GLY A 278 19.64 -32.57 -10.52
N GLY A 279 19.21 -31.50 -9.85
CA GLY A 279 17.86 -30.98 -9.90
C GLY A 279 17.64 -30.00 -11.07
N ILE A 280 16.38 -29.55 -11.24
CA ILE A 280 15.99 -28.50 -12.18
C ILE A 280 15.39 -27.36 -11.38
N LEU A 281 15.74 -26.11 -11.72
CA LEU A 281 15.19 -24.91 -11.10
C LEU A 281 14.30 -24.16 -12.08
N GLU A 282 13.03 -23.96 -11.69
CA GLU A 282 12.12 -23.00 -12.30
C GLU A 282 12.05 -21.77 -11.41
N VAL A 283 12.04 -20.59 -12.04
CA VAL A 283 12.05 -19.29 -11.34
C VAL A 283 11.03 -18.38 -11.99
N ASP A 284 10.19 -17.78 -11.17
CA ASP A 284 9.18 -16.81 -11.58
C ASP A 284 9.32 -15.55 -10.69
N PRO A 285 10.05 -14.51 -11.17
CA PRO A 285 10.16 -13.25 -10.46
C PRO A 285 8.93 -12.38 -10.77
N VAL A 286 8.18 -12.03 -9.73
CA VAL A 286 7.02 -11.14 -9.80
C VAL A 286 7.41 -9.79 -9.20
N GLU A 287 7.26 -8.71 -9.95
CA GLU A 287 7.40 -7.37 -9.40
C GLU A 287 6.19 -7.05 -8.53
N GLY A 288 6.43 -6.80 -7.24
CA GLY A 288 5.38 -6.47 -6.28
C GLY A 288 5.01 -5.00 -6.35
N CYS A 289 5.99 -4.11 -6.26
CA CYS A 289 5.75 -2.67 -6.43
C CYS A 289 6.99 -1.92 -6.94
N PRO A 290 6.81 -0.81 -7.70
CA PRO A 290 7.88 0.10 -8.06
C PRO A 290 8.42 0.89 -6.85
N ALA A 291 9.60 1.51 -6.99
CA ALA A 291 10.15 2.38 -5.95
C ALA A 291 9.44 3.74 -5.92
N VAL A 292 9.30 4.30 -4.73
CA VAL A 292 9.03 5.74 -4.56
C VAL A 292 10.37 6.44 -4.36
N HIS A 293 10.59 7.51 -5.12
CA HIS A 293 11.68 8.44 -4.88
C HIS A 293 11.28 9.83 -5.36
N VAL A 294 10.86 10.68 -4.42
CA VAL A 294 10.54 12.09 -4.67
C VAL A 294 11.60 12.95 -3.97
N ALA A 295 12.28 13.79 -4.72
CA ALA A 295 13.36 14.63 -4.19
C ALA A 295 12.88 15.54 -3.06
N GLU A 296 13.72 15.82 -2.08
CA GLU A 296 13.36 16.65 -0.91
C GLU A 296 12.97 18.08 -1.29
N ASP A 297 13.51 18.61 -2.40
CA ASP A 297 13.19 19.92 -2.96
C ASP A 297 12.04 19.90 -3.98
N HIS A 298 11.41 18.74 -4.20
CA HIS A 298 10.27 18.62 -5.10
C HIS A 298 9.04 19.34 -4.54
N THR A 299 8.25 19.95 -5.41
CA THR A 299 7.05 20.71 -5.05
C THR A 299 6.10 19.94 -4.12
N ALA A 300 5.89 18.65 -4.33
CA ALA A 300 5.03 17.81 -3.47
C ALA A 300 5.52 17.79 -2.00
N VAL A 301 6.85 17.67 -1.79
CA VAL A 301 7.45 17.67 -0.44
C VAL A 301 7.38 19.06 0.17
N LEU A 302 7.69 20.10 -0.61
CA LEU A 302 7.70 21.48 -0.14
C LEU A 302 6.31 21.97 0.25
N LEU A 303 5.27 21.61 -0.50
CA LEU A 303 3.88 21.93 -0.16
C LEU A 303 3.43 21.21 1.10
N ALA A 304 3.74 19.91 1.27
CA ALA A 304 3.45 19.17 2.49
C ALA A 304 4.15 19.80 3.71
N LYS A 305 5.42 20.20 3.54
CA LYS A 305 6.17 20.92 4.58
C LYS A 305 5.52 22.25 4.94
N GLN A 306 5.16 23.05 3.94
CA GLN A 306 4.49 24.34 4.16
C GLN A 306 3.16 24.16 4.91
N ALA A 307 2.39 23.12 4.57
CA ALA A 307 1.14 22.79 5.25
C ALA A 307 1.40 22.44 6.73
N ALA A 308 2.41 21.61 7.04
CA ALA A 308 2.81 21.31 8.42
C ALA A 308 3.23 22.57 9.18
N ASP A 309 4.06 23.42 8.58
CA ASP A 309 4.53 24.67 9.18
C ASP A 309 3.36 25.61 9.51
N ASN A 310 2.39 25.75 8.61
CA ASN A 310 1.20 26.59 8.81
C ASN A 310 0.36 26.18 10.03
N LEU A 311 0.45 24.92 10.40
CA LEU A 311 -0.29 24.35 11.53
C LEU A 311 0.57 24.16 12.77
N GLN A 312 1.82 24.58 12.69
CA GLN A 312 2.78 24.42 13.77
C GLN A 312 2.99 22.94 14.15
N LEU A 313 2.87 22.03 13.17
CA LEU A 313 3.19 20.62 13.33
C LEU A 313 4.69 20.38 13.11
N PRO A 314 5.29 19.44 13.83
CA PRO A 314 6.63 18.96 13.51
C PRO A 314 6.61 18.34 12.09
N PHE A 315 7.51 18.82 11.22
CA PHE A 315 7.69 18.19 9.90
C PHE A 315 8.84 17.19 9.97
N GLU A 316 8.59 15.97 9.54
CA GLU A 316 9.60 14.92 9.46
C GLU A 316 9.53 14.25 8.08
N LEU A 317 10.65 14.24 7.36
CA LEU A 317 10.77 13.53 6.09
C LEU A 317 11.38 12.15 6.33
N THR A 318 10.68 11.09 5.92
CA THR A 318 11.03 9.71 6.24
C THR A 318 11.10 8.81 5.01
N LYS A 319 11.63 7.60 5.24
CA LYS A 319 11.59 6.48 4.28
C LYS A 319 10.81 5.33 4.91
N THR A 320 10.05 4.57 4.12
CA THR A 320 9.36 3.36 4.58
C THR A 320 9.98 2.12 3.96
N GLY A 321 9.86 0.97 4.62
CA GLY A 321 10.17 -0.35 4.05
C GLY A 321 8.93 -1.03 3.46
N GLY A 322 7.75 -0.43 3.62
CA GLY A 322 6.47 -0.91 3.08
C GLY A 322 6.24 -0.50 1.63
N CYS A 323 5.13 -0.96 1.09
CA CYS A 323 4.60 -0.63 -0.22
C CYS A 323 3.16 -0.16 -0.07
N SER A 324 2.71 0.76 -0.90
CA SER A 324 1.34 1.27 -0.94
C SER A 324 0.96 1.64 -2.37
N ASP A 325 -0.25 2.10 -2.58
CA ASP A 325 -0.71 2.61 -3.87
C ASP A 325 0.15 3.77 -4.39
N GLY A 326 0.76 4.57 -3.49
CA GLY A 326 1.70 5.62 -3.83
C GLY A 326 2.92 5.14 -4.64
N ASN A 327 3.37 3.90 -4.44
CA ASN A 327 4.45 3.30 -5.23
C ASN A 327 4.04 3.20 -6.72
N PHE A 328 2.85 2.73 -6.98
CA PHE A 328 2.33 2.56 -8.36
C PHE A 328 2.04 3.91 -9.01
N LEU A 329 1.51 4.87 -8.27
CA LEU A 329 1.32 6.24 -8.77
C LEU A 329 2.66 6.86 -9.22
N CYS A 330 3.72 6.70 -8.43
CA CYS A 330 5.07 7.09 -8.85
C CYS A 330 5.54 6.33 -10.08
N GLY A 331 5.28 5.02 -10.16
CA GLY A 331 5.58 4.19 -11.32
C GLY A 331 4.88 4.64 -12.60
N TYR A 332 3.70 5.23 -12.48
CA TYR A 332 2.95 5.84 -13.60
C TYR A 332 3.41 7.25 -13.96
N GLY A 333 4.39 7.79 -13.25
CA GLY A 333 4.99 9.09 -13.52
C GLY A 333 4.34 10.25 -12.76
N LEU A 334 3.45 9.99 -11.80
CA LEU A 334 2.92 11.01 -10.89
C LEU A 334 3.84 11.10 -9.67
N PRO A 335 4.60 12.20 -9.45
CA PRO A 335 5.36 12.38 -8.23
C PRO A 335 4.41 12.36 -7.02
N CYS A 336 4.44 11.26 -6.24
CA CYS A 336 3.54 11.02 -5.12
C CYS A 336 4.33 10.82 -3.82
N VAL A 337 3.97 11.53 -2.76
CA VAL A 337 4.49 11.32 -1.40
C VAL A 337 3.40 10.75 -0.51
N LEU A 338 3.81 9.99 0.53
CA LEU A 338 2.88 9.37 1.45
C LEU A 338 2.77 10.24 2.71
N LEU A 339 1.56 10.44 3.19
CA LEU A 339 1.25 11.29 4.33
C LEU A 339 0.76 10.45 5.51
N ALA A 340 1.32 10.70 6.69
CA ALA A 340 0.87 10.05 7.90
C ALA A 340 -0.46 10.64 8.40
N THR A 341 -1.38 9.76 8.75
CA THR A 341 -2.76 10.10 9.11
C THR A 341 -3.09 9.85 10.60
N GLY A 342 -2.13 9.37 11.39
CA GLY A 342 -2.36 9.10 12.82
C GLY A 342 -2.70 7.65 13.12
N MET A 343 -2.83 6.78 12.11
CA MET A 343 -3.11 5.36 12.26
C MET A 343 -2.05 4.67 13.12
N ASN A 344 -2.48 3.77 13.98
CA ASN A 344 -1.60 3.04 14.88
C ASN A 344 -2.08 1.62 15.09
N LYS A 345 -1.15 0.66 15.18
CA LYS A 345 -1.43 -0.78 15.32
C LYS A 345 -2.36 -1.33 14.24
N VAL A 346 -2.22 -0.82 13.03
CA VAL A 346 -2.99 -1.27 11.86
C VAL A 346 -2.93 -2.80 11.69
N HIS A 347 -3.89 -3.39 10.99
CA HIS A 347 -4.02 -4.82 10.75
C HIS A 347 -4.24 -5.69 12.02
N THR A 348 -4.62 -5.06 13.14
CA THR A 348 -4.93 -5.77 14.39
C THR A 348 -6.24 -5.29 15.01
N THR A 349 -6.84 -6.09 15.89
CA THR A 349 -8.00 -5.66 16.69
C THR A 349 -7.66 -4.63 17.79
N GLU A 350 -6.38 -4.30 17.94
CA GLU A 350 -5.89 -3.22 18.82
C GLU A 350 -5.68 -1.90 18.07
N GLU A 351 -6.04 -1.85 16.80
CA GLU A 351 -5.93 -0.66 15.97
C GLU A 351 -6.60 0.54 16.64
N CYS A 352 -5.95 1.69 16.59
CA CYS A 352 -6.44 2.89 17.24
C CYS A 352 -6.00 4.17 16.52
N LEU A 353 -6.78 5.24 16.75
CA LEU A 353 -6.59 6.56 16.17
C LEU A 353 -6.86 7.63 17.21
N ARG A 354 -5.92 8.55 17.42
CA ARG A 354 -6.19 9.74 18.26
C ARG A 354 -7.12 10.70 17.49
N GLU A 355 -8.13 11.21 18.15
CA GLU A 355 -9.06 12.18 17.52
C GLU A 355 -8.35 13.43 17.03
N CYS A 356 -7.34 13.92 17.75
CA CYS A 356 -6.56 15.06 17.28
C CYS A 356 -5.81 14.76 15.99
N ASP A 357 -5.34 13.52 15.76
CA ASP A 357 -4.65 13.15 14.54
C ASP A 357 -5.65 13.07 13.36
N LEU A 358 -6.86 12.54 13.59
CA LEU A 358 -7.94 12.59 12.59
C LEU A 358 -8.22 14.04 12.16
N TYR A 359 -8.27 14.98 13.09
CA TYR A 359 -8.53 16.39 12.77
C TYR A 359 -7.35 17.07 12.07
N LEU A 360 -6.14 16.58 12.29
CA LEU A 360 -4.92 17.12 11.68
C LEU A 360 -4.55 16.46 10.34
N SER A 361 -5.01 15.26 10.05
CA SER A 361 -4.71 14.56 8.78
C SER A 361 -5.21 15.30 7.52
N LEU A 362 -6.24 16.14 7.67
CA LEU A 362 -6.79 17.02 6.63
C LEU A 362 -5.87 18.09 6.08
N ILE A 363 -4.84 18.41 6.78
CA ILE A 363 -4.19 19.73 6.67
C ILE A 363 -3.12 19.74 5.59
N HIS A 364 -2.60 18.61 5.23
CA HIS A 364 -1.74 18.46 4.06
C HIS A 364 -2.42 18.90 2.75
N ILE A 365 -3.77 19.03 2.78
CA ILE A 365 -4.60 19.41 1.63
C ILE A 365 -4.88 20.91 1.57
N SER A 366 -4.64 21.67 2.65
CA SER A 366 -5.29 22.96 2.87
C SER A 366 -4.62 24.21 2.30
N GLU A 367 -3.37 24.16 1.80
CA GLU A 367 -2.73 25.31 1.15
C GLU A 367 -1.80 24.96 -0.03
N PRO A 368 -2.22 24.17 -1.02
CA PRO A 368 -1.34 23.77 -2.13
C PRO A 368 -1.14 24.85 -3.20
N THR A 369 -1.72 26.05 -3.07
CA THR A 369 -1.87 26.94 -4.24
C THR A 369 -1.58 28.41 -4.00
N ARG A 370 -0.78 28.79 -3.01
CA ARG A 370 -0.20 30.15 -3.03
C ARG A 370 1.12 30.12 -3.81
N PRO A 371 1.22 30.93 -4.92
CA PRO A 371 2.44 31.07 -5.69
C PRO A 371 3.57 31.64 -4.85
#